data_d1b109c7b08fefba314f49eaaa23b5b3
#
_entry.id   d1b109c7b08fefba314f49eaaa23b5b3
#
_cell.length_a   1.000
_cell.length_b   1.000
_cell.length_c   1.000
_cell.angle_alpha   90.00
_cell.angle_beta   90.00
_cell.angle_gamma   90.00
#
_symmetry.space_group_name_H-M   'P 1'
#
loop_
_entity.id
_entity.type
_entity.pdbx_description
1 polymer ?
#
loop_
_entity_poly.entity_id
_entity_poly.type
_entity_poly.pdbx_seq_one_letter_code
_entity_poly.pdbx_strand_id
1 'polypeptide(L)'
;MELNQILKWIENNITADFPYPQKEVLQGILQGHTYEEIANPTPYSCKYIKNKGIELLRNIEQKLGIPVNKKTLRTVLEQKIKAEITGEAPTSESVYDIPMITSNPFNDIGCIQNPDRFFDREQILNELLNGLSQGYNYSLIGDTKIGKSSILWRICHHIGSQELKMEPDNFIYLDMQCIHNTNDFFTALCSELNFDQTYRGFELKRRLRGQRYILCVDEIEKMTNTNNFSGDEQTELRGLSDGTNAPFSLVIASRTPLYQLFPDSPERTSPLYNICSPIRLKGFSHDIAIKFINHRLQGTDITFTEDQINELINKSQGNPFSLQNHAANLYNERNQ
;
A
#
# COMPACT_ATOMS: atom_id res chain seq x y z
N MET A 1 5.73 16.65 28.74
CA MET A 1 6.98 15.90 29.01
C MET A 1 8.03 16.29 27.99
N GLU A 2 9.31 16.37 28.38
CA GLU A 2 10.39 16.67 27.43
C GLU A 2 10.64 15.51 26.47
N LEU A 3 10.94 15.85 25.20
CA LEU A 3 11.16 14.87 24.12
C LEU A 3 12.20 13.79 24.50
N ASN A 4 13.31 14.23 25.11
CA ASN A 4 14.40 13.34 25.52
C ASN A 4 13.97 12.31 26.57
N GLN A 5 13.02 12.63 27.44
CA GLN A 5 12.47 11.68 28.41
C GLN A 5 11.65 10.60 27.73
N ILE A 6 10.86 10.98 26.73
CA ILE A 6 10.05 10.04 25.95
C ILE A 6 10.96 9.11 25.14
N LEU A 7 11.96 9.65 24.45
CA LEU A 7 12.91 8.85 23.67
C LEU A 7 13.68 7.87 24.54
N LYS A 8 14.18 8.30 25.69
CA LYS A 8 14.88 7.43 26.62
C LYS A 8 13.99 6.30 27.17
N TRP A 9 12.72 6.60 27.43
CA TRP A 9 11.76 5.59 27.85
C TRP A 9 11.52 4.56 26.75
N ILE A 10 11.38 5.00 25.48
CA ILE A 10 11.21 4.12 24.33
C ILE A 10 12.43 3.22 24.14
N GLU A 11 13.63 3.77 24.24
CA GLU A 11 14.89 3.00 24.15
C GLU A 11 14.97 1.89 25.21
N ASN A 12 14.48 2.16 26.41
CA ASN A 12 14.52 1.19 27.51
C ASN A 12 13.41 0.14 27.46
N ASN A 13 12.24 0.45 26.92
CA ASN A 13 11.04 -0.39 27.03
C ASN A 13 10.55 -0.99 25.72
N ILE A 14 10.95 -0.42 24.56
CA ILE A 14 10.47 -0.87 23.26
C ILE A 14 11.61 -1.46 22.43
N THR A 15 12.67 -0.71 22.21
CA THR A 15 13.88 -1.19 21.52
C THR A 15 15.07 -0.29 21.85
N ALA A 16 16.20 -0.90 22.13
CA ALA A 16 17.44 -0.19 22.48
C ALA A 16 18.07 0.51 21.27
N ASP A 17 17.72 0.13 20.05
CA ASP A 17 18.28 0.72 18.84
C ASP A 17 17.23 0.78 17.73
N PHE A 18 17.05 1.99 17.20
CA PHE A 18 16.27 2.21 15.98
C PHE A 18 17.26 2.43 14.83
N PRO A 19 17.24 1.57 13.80
CA PRO A 19 18.08 1.81 12.64
C PRO A 19 17.71 3.14 11.97
N TYR A 20 18.71 3.82 11.44
CA TYR A 20 18.49 4.99 10.61
C TYR A 20 17.70 4.58 9.35
N PRO A 21 16.62 5.26 8.94
CA PRO A 21 16.13 6.56 9.43
C PRO A 21 14.98 6.49 10.45
N GLN A 22 14.66 5.34 11.03
CA GLN A 22 13.53 5.21 11.95
C GLN A 22 13.64 6.12 13.18
N LYS A 23 14.87 6.41 13.62
CA LYS A 23 15.12 7.34 14.73
C LYS A 23 14.70 8.76 14.39
N GLU A 24 15.04 9.23 13.19
CA GLU A 24 14.67 10.56 12.69
C GLU A 24 13.15 10.66 12.52
N VAL A 25 12.53 9.59 12.02
CA VAL A 25 11.08 9.52 11.85
C VAL A 25 10.37 9.57 13.20
N LEU A 26 10.85 8.83 14.20
CA LEU A 26 10.30 8.85 15.55
C LEU A 26 10.38 10.26 16.18
N GLN A 27 11.54 10.89 16.10
CA GLN A 27 11.74 12.24 16.62
C GLN A 27 10.80 13.24 15.95
N GLY A 28 10.71 13.23 14.62
CA GLY A 28 9.82 14.10 13.87
C GLY A 28 8.35 13.89 14.21
N ILE A 29 7.90 12.63 14.34
CA ILE A 29 6.51 12.33 14.77
C ILE A 29 6.23 12.87 16.17
N LEU A 30 7.14 12.68 17.12
CA LEU A 30 6.98 13.17 18.49
C LEU A 30 7.02 14.72 18.57
N GLN A 31 7.66 15.38 17.61
CA GLN A 31 7.67 16.84 17.47
C GLN A 31 6.46 17.39 16.71
N GLY A 32 5.64 16.51 16.12
CA GLY A 32 4.45 16.90 15.37
C GLY A 32 4.70 17.27 13.91
N HIS A 33 5.91 17.01 13.38
CA HIS A 33 6.28 17.30 11.99
C HIS A 33 5.50 16.44 10.99
N THR A 34 5.24 16.97 9.80
CA THR A 34 4.73 16.20 8.67
C THR A 34 5.82 15.25 8.14
N TYR A 35 5.45 14.24 7.35
CA TYR A 35 6.45 13.37 6.72
C TYR A 35 7.31 14.10 5.68
N GLU A 36 6.79 15.17 5.08
CA GLU A 36 7.53 16.05 4.18
C GLU A 36 8.61 16.83 4.93
N GLU A 37 8.25 17.42 6.08
CA GLU A 37 9.20 18.12 6.94
C GLU A 37 10.29 17.20 7.51
N ILE A 38 9.95 15.94 7.80
CA ILE A 38 10.92 14.93 8.24
C ILE A 38 11.84 14.50 7.08
N ALA A 39 11.30 14.39 5.87
CA ALA A 39 12.05 13.98 4.69
C ALA A 39 13.03 15.06 4.20
N ASN A 40 12.64 16.34 4.24
CA ASN A 40 13.42 17.46 3.70
C ASN A 40 14.91 17.51 4.13
N PRO A 41 15.27 17.28 5.39
CA PRO A 41 16.67 17.26 5.83
C PRO A 41 17.39 15.93 5.58
N THR A 42 16.69 14.91 5.03
CA THR A 42 17.24 13.58 4.83
C THR A 42 17.47 13.28 3.33
N PRO A 43 18.32 12.33 2.97
CA PRO A 43 18.49 11.91 1.58
C PRO A 43 17.32 11.04 1.06
N TYR A 44 16.26 10.87 1.86
CA TYR A 44 15.16 9.96 1.55
C TYR A 44 13.94 10.69 1.02
N SER A 45 13.17 10.02 0.14
CA SER A 45 11.89 10.54 -0.34
C SER A 45 10.86 10.61 0.81
N CYS A 46 9.90 11.55 0.70
CA CYS A 46 8.78 11.64 1.64
C CYS A 46 8.02 10.33 1.78
N LYS A 47 7.87 9.58 0.67
CA LYS A 47 7.24 8.26 0.63
C LYS A 47 8.00 7.23 1.46
N TYR A 48 9.33 7.17 1.33
CA TYR A 48 10.17 6.28 2.12
C TYR A 48 10.05 6.58 3.61
N ILE A 49 10.15 7.85 3.99
CA ILE A 49 9.98 8.32 5.37
C ILE A 49 8.59 7.96 5.91
N LYS A 50 7.53 8.13 5.11
CA LYS A 50 6.17 7.73 5.48
C LYS A 50 6.05 6.22 5.71
N ASN A 51 6.63 5.41 4.85
CA ASN A 51 6.61 3.95 4.99
C ASN A 51 7.35 3.50 6.26
N LYS A 52 8.52 4.09 6.52
CA LYS A 52 9.27 3.83 7.78
C LYS A 52 8.52 4.33 9.02
N GLY A 53 7.75 5.40 8.90
CA GLY A 53 6.85 5.86 9.96
C GLY A 53 5.71 4.90 10.26
N ILE A 54 5.09 4.31 9.25
CA ILE A 54 4.03 3.31 9.41
C ILE A 54 4.59 2.04 10.06
N GLU A 55 5.73 1.56 9.60
CA GLU A 55 6.43 0.41 10.18
C GLU A 55 6.78 0.64 11.66
N LEU A 56 7.33 1.80 11.97
CA LEU A 56 7.69 2.22 13.32
C LEU A 56 6.48 2.25 14.25
N LEU A 57 5.39 2.89 13.82
CA LEU A 57 4.17 2.98 14.62
C LEU A 57 3.58 1.59 14.91
N ARG A 58 3.59 0.70 13.93
CA ARG A 58 3.15 -0.69 14.07
C ARG A 58 3.99 -1.48 15.08
N ASN A 59 5.31 -1.32 15.03
CA ASN A 59 6.22 -1.96 15.98
C ASN A 59 5.98 -1.45 17.41
N ILE A 60 5.75 -0.16 17.57
CA ILE A 60 5.43 0.45 18.87
C ILE A 60 4.08 -0.05 19.38
N GLU A 61 3.05 -0.06 18.55
CA GLU A 61 1.71 -0.57 18.85
C GLU A 61 1.76 -2.03 19.34
N GLN A 62 2.50 -2.88 18.63
CA GLN A 62 2.65 -4.29 18.96
C GLN A 62 3.34 -4.49 20.32
N LYS A 63 4.33 -3.65 20.65
CA LYS A 63 5.04 -3.70 21.93
C LYS A 63 4.24 -3.11 23.08
N LEU A 64 3.48 -2.06 22.83
CA LEU A 64 2.65 -1.40 23.86
C LEU A 64 1.34 -2.16 24.12
N GLY A 65 0.84 -2.93 23.16
CA GLY A 65 -0.48 -3.54 23.20
C GLY A 65 -1.64 -2.52 23.11
N ILE A 66 -1.34 -1.29 22.69
CA ILE A 66 -2.30 -0.18 22.58
C ILE A 66 -2.20 0.42 21.19
N PRO A 67 -3.34 0.65 20.47
CA PRO A 67 -3.33 1.27 19.17
C PRO A 67 -2.69 2.67 19.19
N VAL A 68 -1.72 2.90 18.33
CA VAL A 68 -1.07 4.20 18.19
C VAL A 68 -1.02 4.64 16.73
N ASN A 69 -1.16 5.95 16.52
CA ASN A 69 -0.95 6.57 15.22
C ASN A 69 -0.08 7.82 15.37
N LYS A 70 0.28 8.44 14.26
CA LYS A 70 1.14 9.63 14.25
C LYS A 70 0.66 10.75 15.19
N LYS A 71 -0.65 10.95 15.33
CA LYS A 71 -1.24 12.03 16.14
C LYS A 71 -1.33 11.65 17.63
N THR A 72 -1.51 10.37 17.93
CA THR A 72 -1.75 9.87 19.30
C THR A 72 -0.51 9.36 19.99
N LEU A 73 0.55 9.01 19.25
CA LEU A 73 1.76 8.39 19.80
C LEU A 73 2.32 9.13 21.00
N ARG A 74 2.51 10.44 20.89
CA ARG A 74 3.07 11.27 21.96
C ARG A 74 2.22 11.24 23.21
N THR A 75 0.91 11.41 23.08
CA THR A 75 -0.04 11.43 24.19
C THR A 75 -0.10 10.09 24.91
N VAL A 76 -0.15 8.97 24.14
CA VAL A 76 -0.17 7.62 24.71
C VAL A 76 1.12 7.35 25.50
N LEU A 77 2.26 7.71 24.95
CA LEU A 77 3.55 7.53 25.65
C LEU A 77 3.65 8.39 26.90
N GLU A 78 3.25 9.66 26.86
CA GLU A 78 3.26 10.55 28.02
C GLU A 78 2.35 10.03 29.15
N GLN A 79 1.19 9.48 28.84
CA GLN A 79 0.29 8.87 29.81
C GLN A 79 0.90 7.62 30.44
N LYS A 80 1.48 6.74 29.62
CA LYS A 80 2.09 5.50 30.11
C LYS A 80 3.29 5.76 31.00
N ILE A 81 4.15 6.70 30.62
CA ILE A 81 5.31 7.09 31.43
C ILE A 81 4.87 7.73 32.78
N LYS A 82 3.82 8.56 32.76
CA LYS A 82 3.28 9.14 33.98
C LYS A 82 2.76 8.06 34.94
N ALA A 83 1.99 7.12 34.44
CA ALA A 83 1.46 6.00 35.23
C ALA A 83 2.58 5.17 35.89
N GLU A 84 3.67 4.92 35.19
CA GLU A 84 4.83 4.22 35.75
C GLU A 84 5.59 5.03 36.81
N ILE A 85 5.67 6.36 36.67
CA ILE A 85 6.34 7.23 37.65
C ILE A 85 5.49 7.43 38.92
N THR A 86 4.18 7.52 38.79
CA THR A 86 3.27 7.77 39.94
C THR A 86 2.90 6.51 40.69
N GLY A 87 3.20 5.33 40.17
CA GLY A 87 2.83 4.03 40.78
C GLY A 87 1.32 3.78 40.81
N GLU A 88 0.52 4.64 40.20
CA GLU A 88 -0.90 4.44 39.98
C GLU A 88 -1.09 3.50 38.82
N ALA A 89 -1.55 2.29 39.09
CA ALA A 89 -2.03 1.43 38.00
C ALA A 89 -3.07 2.22 37.19
N PRO A 90 -2.96 2.22 35.86
CA PRO A 90 -3.98 2.86 35.05
C PRO A 90 -5.31 2.24 35.40
N THR A 91 -6.17 2.99 36.09
CA THR A 91 -7.56 2.57 36.28
C THR A 91 -8.13 2.36 34.91
N SER A 92 -8.68 1.17 34.70
CA SER A 92 -9.23 0.73 33.41
C SER A 92 -10.30 1.69 32.84
N GLU A 93 -10.74 2.64 33.60
CA GLU A 93 -11.73 3.66 33.24
C GLU A 93 -11.14 4.95 32.65
N SER A 94 -9.86 5.30 32.92
CA SER A 94 -9.28 6.55 32.43
C SER A 94 -8.52 6.44 31.09
N VAL A 95 -8.27 5.22 30.63
CA VAL A 95 -7.60 4.98 29.34
C VAL A 95 -8.61 4.90 28.18
N TYR A 96 -9.91 4.77 28.52
CA TYR A 96 -11.00 4.58 27.55
C TYR A 96 -11.93 5.78 27.39
N ASP A 97 -11.70 6.90 28.10
CA ASP A 97 -12.41 8.17 27.90
C ASP A 97 -11.79 9.11 26.85
N ILE A 98 -10.95 8.60 25.96
CA ILE A 98 -11.04 9.11 24.59
C ILE A 98 -12.36 8.55 24.09
N PRO A 99 -13.39 9.37 23.77
CA PRO A 99 -14.57 8.83 23.14
C PRO A 99 -14.04 8.01 21.98
N MET A 100 -14.29 6.70 21.97
CA MET A 100 -14.26 5.95 20.73
C MET A 100 -15.23 6.73 19.87
N ILE A 101 -14.71 7.70 19.11
CA ILE A 101 -15.37 8.11 17.90
C ILE A 101 -15.43 6.78 17.18
N THR A 102 -16.58 6.15 17.23
CA THR A 102 -16.90 4.96 16.46
C THR A 102 -16.77 5.44 15.03
N SER A 103 -15.50 5.43 14.57
CA SER A 103 -15.18 5.94 13.26
C SER A 103 -15.97 5.07 12.31
N ASN A 104 -16.81 5.68 11.51
CA ASN A 104 -17.61 4.97 10.54
C ASN A 104 -16.78 3.85 9.89
N PRO A 105 -17.18 2.58 10.03
CA PRO A 105 -16.39 1.43 9.58
C PRO A 105 -16.21 1.37 8.06
N PHE A 106 -16.88 2.26 7.32
CA PHE A 106 -16.81 2.39 5.87
C PHE A 106 -15.94 3.58 5.39
N ASN A 107 -15.15 4.22 6.26
CA ASN A 107 -14.36 5.42 5.94
C ASN A 107 -12.97 5.14 5.36
N ASP A 108 -12.76 4.04 4.65
CA ASP A 108 -11.50 3.83 3.94
C ASP A 108 -11.40 4.74 2.70
N ILE A 109 -10.30 5.45 2.56
CA ILE A 109 -10.07 6.37 1.44
C ILE A 109 -8.93 5.84 0.57
N GLY A 110 -9.21 5.63 -0.74
CA GLY A 110 -8.17 5.26 -1.70
C GLY A 110 -7.75 3.79 -1.64
N CYS A 111 -6.45 3.53 -1.75
CA CYS A 111 -5.85 2.22 -1.67
C CYS A 111 -5.95 1.65 -0.25
N ILE A 112 -6.45 0.44 -0.09
CA ILE A 112 -6.53 -0.25 1.20
C ILE A 112 -5.12 -0.71 1.59
N GLN A 113 -4.52 -0.02 2.55
CA GLN A 113 -3.18 -0.31 3.05
C GLN A 113 -3.19 -1.18 4.31
N ASN A 114 -4.26 -1.09 5.13
CA ASN A 114 -4.39 -1.93 6.32
C ASN A 114 -4.82 -3.34 5.93
N PRO A 115 -4.05 -4.40 6.29
CA PRO A 115 -4.36 -5.78 5.96
C PRO A 115 -5.71 -6.25 6.52
N ASP A 116 -6.12 -5.77 7.70
CA ASP A 116 -7.38 -6.15 8.35
C ASP A 116 -8.61 -5.53 7.67
N ARG A 117 -8.38 -4.48 6.86
CA ARG A 117 -9.39 -3.79 6.07
C ARG A 117 -9.49 -4.32 4.65
N PHE A 118 -8.54 -5.14 4.22
CA PHE A 118 -8.56 -5.80 2.91
C PHE A 118 -9.60 -6.92 2.92
N PHE A 119 -10.51 -6.92 1.96
CA PHE A 119 -11.63 -7.84 1.95
C PHE A 119 -11.76 -8.52 0.59
N ASP A 120 -11.99 -9.85 0.62
CA ASP A 120 -12.11 -10.69 -0.57
C ASP A 120 -10.81 -10.70 -1.43
N ARG A 121 -10.83 -11.30 -2.60
CA ARG A 121 -9.75 -11.36 -3.61
C ARG A 121 -8.71 -12.48 -3.41
N GLU A 122 -8.93 -13.40 -2.50
CA GLU A 122 -8.01 -14.52 -2.22
C GLU A 122 -7.70 -15.33 -3.46
N GLN A 123 -8.71 -15.59 -4.32
CA GLN A 123 -8.50 -16.35 -5.56
C GLN A 123 -7.54 -15.64 -6.52
N ILE A 124 -7.70 -14.33 -6.67
CA ILE A 124 -6.84 -13.50 -7.54
C ILE A 124 -5.44 -13.39 -6.96
N LEU A 125 -5.32 -13.20 -5.65
CA LEU A 125 -4.03 -13.17 -4.98
C LEU A 125 -3.29 -14.50 -5.12
N ASN A 126 -3.97 -15.61 -4.93
CA ASN A 126 -3.40 -16.96 -5.10
C ASN A 126 -2.95 -17.21 -6.55
N GLU A 127 -3.75 -16.81 -7.54
CA GLU A 127 -3.38 -16.90 -8.95
C GLU A 127 -2.12 -16.08 -9.25
N LEU A 128 -2.09 -14.82 -8.81
CA LEU A 128 -0.94 -13.92 -8.97
C LEU A 128 0.32 -14.49 -8.31
N LEU A 129 0.24 -14.88 -7.04
CA LEU A 129 1.39 -15.37 -6.27
C LEU A 129 1.93 -16.69 -6.85
N ASN A 130 1.07 -17.61 -7.23
CA ASN A 130 1.47 -18.86 -7.87
C ASN A 130 2.23 -18.62 -9.18
N GLY A 131 1.73 -17.74 -10.05
CA GLY A 131 2.43 -17.42 -11.28
C GLY A 131 3.70 -16.60 -11.06
N LEU A 132 3.65 -15.62 -10.15
CA LEU A 132 4.85 -14.86 -9.76
C LEU A 132 5.96 -15.80 -9.22
N SER A 133 5.61 -16.85 -8.49
CA SER A 133 6.59 -17.85 -8.03
C SER A 133 7.34 -18.52 -9.19
N GLN A 134 6.71 -18.63 -10.34
CA GLN A 134 7.23 -19.24 -11.58
C GLN A 134 7.85 -18.23 -12.56
N GLY A 135 7.84 -16.93 -12.21
CA GLY A 135 8.39 -15.87 -13.08
C GLY A 135 7.41 -15.32 -14.11
N TYR A 136 6.11 -15.57 -13.97
CA TYR A 136 5.11 -15.02 -14.89
C TYR A 136 4.85 -13.54 -14.61
N ASN A 137 4.40 -12.85 -15.67
CA ASN A 137 4.00 -11.45 -15.62
C ASN A 137 2.49 -11.34 -15.80
N TYR A 138 1.88 -10.36 -15.14
CA TYR A 138 0.44 -10.15 -15.14
C TYR A 138 0.04 -8.72 -15.49
N SER A 139 -1.09 -8.60 -16.21
CA SER A 139 -1.80 -7.35 -16.42
C SER A 139 -3.13 -7.41 -15.67
N LEU A 140 -3.25 -6.66 -14.57
CA LEU A 140 -4.46 -6.56 -13.74
C LEU A 140 -5.37 -5.46 -14.29
N ILE A 141 -6.45 -5.84 -14.94
CA ILE A 141 -7.36 -4.95 -15.65
C ILE A 141 -8.66 -4.78 -14.88
N GLY A 142 -9.16 -3.58 -14.76
CA GLY A 142 -10.45 -3.32 -14.14
C GLY A 142 -10.78 -1.85 -13.99
N ASP A 143 -12.04 -1.57 -13.70
CA ASP A 143 -12.56 -0.21 -13.58
C ASP A 143 -11.86 0.61 -12.50
N THR A 144 -12.08 1.91 -12.54
CA THR A 144 -11.60 2.83 -11.51
C THR A 144 -12.15 2.41 -10.14
N LYS A 145 -11.26 2.42 -9.13
CA LYS A 145 -11.63 2.13 -7.73
C LYS A 145 -12.20 0.72 -7.48
N ILE A 146 -11.90 -0.24 -8.37
CA ILE A 146 -12.29 -1.65 -8.22
C ILE A 146 -11.39 -2.44 -7.26
N GLY A 147 -10.28 -1.84 -6.80
CA GLY A 147 -9.33 -2.42 -5.86
C GLY A 147 -8.00 -2.88 -6.46
N LYS A 148 -7.63 -2.46 -7.68
CA LYS A 148 -6.33 -2.81 -8.31
C LYS A 148 -5.15 -2.41 -7.44
N SER A 149 -5.06 -1.13 -7.06
CA SER A 149 -3.99 -0.60 -6.21
C SER A 149 -3.87 -1.34 -4.87
N SER A 150 -5.01 -1.73 -4.28
CA SER A 150 -5.04 -2.48 -3.03
C SER A 150 -4.46 -3.90 -3.17
N ILE A 151 -4.67 -4.56 -4.31
CA ILE A 151 -4.05 -5.85 -4.63
C ILE A 151 -2.54 -5.69 -4.79
N LEU A 152 -2.08 -4.71 -5.58
CA LEU A 152 -0.65 -4.45 -5.75
C LEU A 152 0.02 -4.12 -4.41
N TRP A 153 -0.63 -3.28 -3.60
CA TRP A 153 -0.14 -2.94 -2.27
C TRP A 153 -0.04 -4.16 -1.35
N ARG A 154 -1.08 -5.00 -1.37
CA ARG A 154 -1.13 -6.25 -0.59
C ARG A 154 0.03 -7.19 -0.93
N ILE A 155 0.34 -7.35 -2.22
CA ILE A 155 1.47 -8.16 -2.69
C ILE A 155 2.79 -7.54 -2.21
N CYS A 156 3.01 -6.24 -2.43
CA CYS A 156 4.30 -5.62 -2.15
C CYS A 156 4.61 -5.46 -0.67
N HIS A 157 3.61 -5.24 0.18
CA HIS A 157 3.86 -4.82 1.57
C HIS A 157 3.37 -5.80 2.64
N HIS A 158 2.63 -6.85 2.27
CA HIS A 158 2.06 -7.73 3.28
C HIS A 158 2.35 -9.20 3.06
N ILE A 159 1.93 -9.76 1.92
CA ILE A 159 1.94 -11.22 1.73
C ILE A 159 3.06 -11.72 0.82
N GLY A 160 3.53 -10.90 -0.13
CA GLY A 160 4.44 -11.37 -1.18
C GLY A 160 5.74 -11.94 -0.63
N SER A 161 6.35 -11.27 0.34
CA SER A 161 7.62 -11.71 0.94
C SER A 161 7.51 -13.10 1.57
N GLN A 162 6.45 -13.35 2.32
CA GLN A 162 6.22 -14.64 2.99
C GLN A 162 5.85 -15.75 1.98
N GLU A 163 4.93 -15.47 1.09
CA GLU A 163 4.40 -16.45 0.12
C GLU A 163 5.45 -16.84 -0.95
N LEU A 164 6.24 -15.88 -1.41
CA LEU A 164 7.27 -16.13 -2.42
C LEU A 164 8.66 -16.43 -1.82
N LYS A 165 8.81 -16.36 -0.49
CA LYS A 165 10.06 -16.57 0.24
C LYS A 165 11.18 -15.67 -0.30
N MET A 166 10.87 -14.41 -0.52
CA MET A 166 11.78 -13.37 -1.01
C MET A 166 11.90 -12.26 0.05
N GLU A 167 13.03 -11.55 0.04
CA GLU A 167 13.22 -10.41 0.93
C GLU A 167 12.20 -9.29 0.62
N PRO A 168 11.73 -8.54 1.63
CA PRO A 168 10.80 -7.42 1.41
C PRO A 168 11.28 -6.38 0.39
N ASP A 169 12.58 -6.12 0.35
CA ASP A 169 13.21 -5.16 -0.58
C ASP A 169 13.17 -5.63 -2.04
N ASN A 170 12.80 -6.89 -2.29
CA ASN A 170 12.61 -7.41 -3.64
C ASN A 170 11.21 -7.09 -4.21
N PHE A 171 10.36 -6.39 -3.46
CA PHE A 171 9.02 -5.99 -3.88
C PHE A 171 8.96 -4.49 -4.11
N ILE A 172 8.80 -4.08 -5.36
CA ILE A 172 8.80 -2.69 -5.78
C ILE A 172 7.39 -2.27 -6.19
N TYR A 173 6.92 -1.17 -5.64
CA TYR A 173 5.63 -0.57 -6.03
C TYR A 173 5.87 0.81 -6.63
N LEU A 174 5.52 0.97 -7.90
CA LEU A 174 5.56 2.25 -8.60
C LEU A 174 4.15 2.76 -8.89
N ASP A 175 3.81 3.91 -8.32
CA ASP A 175 2.60 4.66 -8.64
C ASP A 175 2.91 5.68 -9.74
N MET A 176 2.40 5.41 -10.94
CA MET A 176 2.62 6.29 -12.10
C MET A 176 1.99 7.68 -11.93
N GLN A 177 1.07 7.89 -10.98
CA GLN A 177 0.52 9.24 -10.72
C GLN A 177 1.62 10.24 -10.32
N CYS A 178 2.64 9.78 -9.60
CA CYS A 178 3.76 10.60 -9.14
C CYS A 178 4.94 10.66 -10.12
N ILE A 179 4.89 9.95 -11.24
CA ILE A 179 5.96 9.85 -12.24
C ILE A 179 5.56 10.66 -13.47
N HIS A 180 6.34 11.66 -13.87
CA HIS A 180 5.94 12.65 -14.88
C HIS A 180 6.50 12.40 -16.27
N ASN A 181 7.62 11.69 -16.39
CA ASN A 181 8.30 11.45 -17.66
C ASN A 181 9.18 10.20 -17.61
N THR A 182 9.79 9.83 -18.75
CA THR A 182 10.73 8.70 -18.87
C THR A 182 11.86 8.74 -17.84
N ASN A 183 12.47 9.90 -17.65
CA ASN A 183 13.61 10.01 -16.72
C ASN A 183 13.19 9.82 -15.27
N ASP A 184 12.05 10.40 -14.88
CA ASP A 184 11.46 10.22 -13.54
C ASP A 184 11.15 8.73 -13.28
N PHE A 185 10.67 8.01 -14.33
CA PHE A 185 10.37 6.59 -14.20
C PHE A 185 11.63 5.77 -13.82
N PHE A 186 12.73 5.95 -14.56
CA PHE A 186 13.95 5.22 -14.27
C PHE A 186 14.62 5.68 -12.98
N THR A 187 14.51 6.96 -12.64
CA THR A 187 15.00 7.49 -11.36
C THR A 187 14.23 6.85 -10.20
N ALA A 188 12.90 6.80 -10.28
CA ALA A 188 12.08 6.17 -9.27
C ALA A 188 12.39 4.67 -9.14
N LEU A 189 12.49 3.96 -10.29
CA LEU A 189 12.82 2.53 -10.31
C LEU A 189 14.20 2.27 -9.67
N CYS A 190 15.22 3.03 -10.03
CA CYS A 190 16.56 2.86 -9.47
C CYS A 190 16.60 3.22 -7.97
N SER A 191 15.83 4.22 -7.54
CA SER A 191 15.70 4.57 -6.13
C SER A 191 15.07 3.44 -5.31
N GLU A 192 14.01 2.81 -5.82
CA GLU A 192 13.37 1.65 -5.16
C GLU A 192 14.28 0.39 -5.15
N LEU A 193 15.20 0.28 -6.11
CA LEU A 193 16.23 -0.75 -6.17
C LEU A 193 17.46 -0.45 -5.28
N ASN A 194 17.43 0.66 -4.52
CA ASN A 194 18.53 1.14 -3.68
C ASN A 194 19.83 1.42 -4.48
N PHE A 195 19.72 1.86 -5.73
CA PHE A 195 20.87 2.30 -6.52
C PHE A 195 21.19 3.78 -6.23
N ASP A 196 22.49 4.09 -6.24
CA ASP A 196 23.05 5.41 -5.98
C ASP A 196 22.82 6.43 -7.11
N GLN A 197 22.48 5.95 -8.30
CA GLN A 197 22.17 6.78 -9.47
C GLN A 197 21.21 6.06 -10.43
N THR A 198 20.71 6.81 -11.41
CA THR A 198 19.79 6.28 -12.43
C THR A 198 20.55 5.48 -13.48
N TYR A 199 20.14 4.24 -13.67
CA TYR A 199 20.64 3.35 -14.72
C TYR A 199 19.51 2.97 -15.69
N ARG A 200 19.86 2.72 -16.95
CA ARG A 200 18.93 2.33 -18.02
C ARG A 200 19.50 1.24 -18.91
N GLY A 201 18.62 0.58 -19.67
CA GLY A 201 18.97 -0.35 -20.73
C GLY A 201 19.91 -1.47 -20.26
N PHE A 202 21.02 -1.66 -21.00
CA PHE A 202 21.97 -2.73 -20.74
C PHE A 202 22.65 -2.61 -19.36
N GLU A 203 22.96 -1.39 -18.91
CA GLU A 203 23.62 -1.18 -17.63
C GLU A 203 22.70 -1.56 -16.46
N LEU A 204 21.42 -1.19 -16.51
CA LEU A 204 20.44 -1.62 -15.53
C LEU A 204 20.30 -3.15 -15.51
N LYS A 205 20.15 -3.76 -16.70
CA LYS A 205 20.07 -5.23 -16.82
C LYS A 205 21.31 -5.94 -16.25
N ARG A 206 22.50 -5.37 -16.47
CA ARG A 206 23.75 -5.92 -15.94
C ARG A 206 23.80 -5.92 -14.42
N ARG A 207 23.33 -4.83 -13.78
CA ARG A 207 23.32 -4.68 -12.33
C ARG A 207 22.30 -5.59 -11.64
N LEU A 208 21.22 -5.90 -12.33
CA LEU A 208 20.16 -6.79 -11.83
C LEU A 208 20.44 -8.27 -12.07
N ARG A 209 21.59 -8.61 -12.69
CA ARG A 209 21.92 -10.01 -13.03
C ARG A 209 21.99 -10.89 -11.77
N GLY A 210 21.26 -12.01 -11.81
CA GLY A 210 21.21 -12.98 -10.70
C GLY A 210 20.31 -12.55 -9.54
N GLN A 211 19.64 -11.42 -9.65
CA GLN A 211 18.65 -10.96 -8.69
C GLN A 211 17.23 -11.16 -9.24
N ARG A 212 16.27 -11.17 -8.35
CA ARG A 212 14.87 -11.34 -8.70
C ARG A 212 14.02 -10.36 -7.91
N TYR A 213 13.14 -9.65 -8.61
CA TYR A 213 12.24 -8.65 -8.04
C TYR A 213 10.82 -8.86 -8.56
N ILE A 214 9.84 -8.48 -7.74
CA ILE A 214 8.45 -8.32 -8.15
C ILE A 214 8.22 -6.82 -8.32
N LEU A 215 7.92 -6.39 -9.55
CA LEU A 215 7.65 -5.01 -9.86
C LEU A 215 6.15 -4.81 -10.12
N CYS A 216 5.49 -4.10 -9.20
CA CYS A 216 4.10 -3.68 -9.30
C CYS A 216 4.04 -2.25 -9.85
N VAL A 217 3.41 -2.07 -11.01
CA VAL A 217 3.24 -0.76 -11.66
C VAL A 217 1.76 -0.41 -11.67
N ASP A 218 1.38 0.63 -10.96
CA ASP A 218 0.01 1.11 -10.89
C ASP A 218 -0.24 2.26 -11.87
N GLU A 219 -1.43 2.30 -12.46
CA GLU A 219 -1.87 3.33 -13.43
C GLU A 219 -0.91 3.53 -14.61
N ILE A 220 -0.52 2.42 -15.26
CA ILE A 220 0.40 2.41 -16.41
C ILE A 220 -0.09 3.27 -17.57
N GLU A 221 -1.39 3.58 -17.65
CA GLU A 221 -1.99 4.45 -18.65
C GLU A 221 -1.27 5.78 -18.80
N LYS A 222 -0.63 6.27 -17.75
CA LYS A 222 0.11 7.53 -17.81
C LYS A 222 1.23 7.51 -18.85
N MET A 223 1.80 6.32 -19.14
CA MET A 223 2.81 6.15 -20.17
C MET A 223 2.27 6.29 -21.61
N THR A 224 0.95 6.43 -21.80
CA THR A 224 0.39 6.71 -23.13
C THR A 224 0.60 8.15 -23.58
N ASN A 225 1.00 9.05 -22.67
CA ASN A 225 1.32 10.44 -23.00
C ASN A 225 2.71 10.52 -23.69
N THR A 226 2.72 10.46 -25.00
CA THR A 226 3.95 10.45 -25.83
C THR A 226 4.77 11.74 -25.76
N ASN A 227 4.22 12.83 -25.21
CA ASN A 227 4.99 14.06 -24.98
C ASN A 227 5.97 13.88 -23.80
N ASN A 228 5.66 13.01 -22.87
CA ASN A 228 6.41 12.81 -21.63
C ASN A 228 7.13 11.45 -21.58
N PHE A 229 6.58 10.45 -22.29
CA PHE A 229 7.09 9.08 -22.31
C PHE A 229 7.46 8.67 -23.73
N SER A 230 8.72 8.29 -23.94
CA SER A 230 9.24 7.92 -25.25
C SER A 230 8.75 6.55 -25.76
N GLY A 231 8.31 5.69 -24.82
CA GLY A 231 7.99 4.29 -25.04
C GLY A 231 9.19 3.35 -24.83
N ASP A 232 10.36 3.89 -24.52
CA ASP A 232 11.52 3.09 -24.14
C ASP A 232 11.26 2.33 -22.83
N GLU A 233 10.47 2.93 -21.93
CA GLU A 233 10.09 2.33 -20.63
C GLU A 233 9.45 0.95 -20.82
N GLN A 234 8.55 0.83 -21.78
CA GLN A 234 7.84 -0.41 -22.07
C GLN A 234 8.78 -1.44 -22.69
N THR A 235 9.66 -0.98 -23.59
CA THR A 235 10.67 -1.82 -24.23
C THR A 235 11.71 -2.34 -23.23
N GLU A 236 12.20 -1.45 -22.35
CA GLU A 236 13.14 -1.81 -21.30
C GLU A 236 12.51 -2.72 -20.25
N LEU A 237 11.28 -2.43 -19.80
CA LEU A 237 10.52 -3.30 -18.89
C LEU A 237 10.37 -4.70 -19.48
N ARG A 238 9.99 -4.80 -20.78
CA ARG A 238 9.94 -6.08 -21.45
C ARG A 238 11.28 -6.79 -21.42
N GLY A 239 12.36 -6.10 -21.82
CA GLY A 239 13.71 -6.67 -21.82
C GLY A 239 14.22 -7.14 -20.45
N LEU A 240 13.67 -6.58 -19.37
CA LEU A 240 13.97 -6.93 -17.98
C LEU A 240 13.03 -8.01 -17.41
N SER A 241 11.93 -8.35 -18.12
CA SER A 241 10.87 -9.22 -17.60
C SER A 241 10.55 -10.41 -18.50
N ASP A 242 11.26 -10.55 -19.62
CA ASP A 242 11.10 -11.65 -20.59
C ASP A 242 12.20 -12.67 -20.45
N GLY A 243 11.82 -13.95 -20.29
CA GLY A 243 12.72 -15.08 -20.21
C GLY A 243 12.96 -15.64 -18.80
N THR A 244 13.52 -16.84 -18.74
CA THR A 244 13.64 -17.67 -17.53
C THR A 244 14.52 -17.04 -16.43
N ASN A 245 15.46 -16.18 -16.81
CA ASN A 245 16.38 -15.50 -15.88
C ASN A 245 16.12 -13.98 -15.84
N ALA A 246 14.90 -13.57 -16.20
CA ALA A 246 14.51 -12.18 -16.13
C ALA A 246 14.56 -11.67 -14.67
N PRO A 247 15.16 -10.49 -14.43
CA PRO A 247 15.24 -9.97 -13.07
C PRO A 247 13.87 -9.53 -12.52
N PHE A 248 12.91 -9.18 -13.37
CA PHE A 248 11.58 -8.77 -12.92
C PHE A 248 10.50 -9.80 -13.28
N SER A 249 9.57 -9.99 -12.35
CA SER A 249 8.21 -10.42 -12.64
C SER A 249 7.27 -9.24 -12.43
N LEU A 250 6.39 -8.96 -13.39
CA LEU A 250 5.57 -7.75 -13.41
C LEU A 250 4.14 -8.03 -12.94
N VAL A 251 3.56 -7.10 -12.19
CA VAL A 251 2.11 -6.96 -12.02
C VAL A 251 1.71 -5.54 -12.41
N ILE A 252 1.13 -5.37 -13.57
CA ILE A 252 0.81 -4.06 -14.13
C ILE A 252 -0.68 -3.82 -14.01
N ALA A 253 -1.09 -2.78 -13.28
CA ALA A 253 -2.49 -2.40 -13.16
C ALA A 253 -2.90 -1.33 -14.18
N SER A 254 -4.05 -1.54 -14.81
CA SER A 254 -4.62 -0.64 -15.78
C SER A 254 -6.15 -0.71 -15.81
N ARG A 255 -6.81 0.31 -16.39
CA ARG A 255 -8.25 0.28 -16.69
C ARG A 255 -8.52 -0.43 -18.01
N THR A 256 -7.63 -0.21 -18.95
CA THR A 256 -7.72 -0.71 -20.32
C THR A 256 -6.66 -1.78 -20.56
N PRO A 257 -6.94 -2.84 -21.32
CA PRO A 257 -5.95 -3.85 -21.66
C PRO A 257 -4.69 -3.26 -22.30
N LEU A 258 -3.51 -3.80 -21.95
CA LEU A 258 -2.22 -3.27 -22.42
C LEU A 258 -2.11 -3.21 -23.95
N TYR A 259 -2.72 -4.16 -24.69
CA TYR A 259 -2.70 -4.14 -26.16
C TYR A 259 -3.48 -2.96 -26.78
N GLN A 260 -4.42 -2.38 -26.03
CA GLN A 260 -5.14 -1.16 -26.45
C GLN A 260 -4.40 0.10 -26.03
N LEU A 261 -3.73 0.08 -24.88
CA LEU A 261 -2.92 1.20 -24.40
C LEU A 261 -1.65 1.37 -25.23
N PHE A 262 -1.02 0.27 -25.60
CA PHE A 262 0.25 0.22 -26.31
C PHE A 262 0.12 -0.70 -27.54
N PRO A 263 -0.58 -0.24 -28.58
CA PRO A 263 -0.77 -1.02 -29.80
C PRO A 263 0.57 -1.26 -30.51
N ASP A 264 0.61 -2.32 -31.30
CA ASP A 264 1.76 -2.62 -32.15
C ASP A 264 2.06 -1.46 -33.10
N SER A 265 3.34 -1.19 -33.30
CA SER A 265 3.81 -0.27 -34.34
C SER A 265 5.01 -0.88 -35.07
N PRO A 266 5.28 -0.50 -36.32
CA PRO A 266 6.44 -0.99 -37.06
C PRO A 266 7.79 -0.76 -36.36
N GLU A 267 7.81 0.23 -35.47
CA GLU A 267 9.01 0.61 -34.69
C GLU A 267 9.16 -0.19 -33.39
N ARG A 268 8.09 -0.86 -32.94
CA ARG A 268 8.04 -1.63 -31.70
C ARG A 268 7.70 -3.10 -31.98
N THR A 269 8.73 -3.88 -32.26
CA THR A 269 8.58 -5.28 -32.70
C THR A 269 8.23 -6.27 -31.60
N SER A 270 8.22 -5.85 -30.34
CA SER A 270 8.01 -6.74 -29.19
C SER A 270 7.23 -6.04 -28.07
N PRO A 271 5.90 -5.97 -28.17
CA PRO A 271 5.08 -5.24 -27.24
C PRO A 271 5.05 -5.90 -25.84
N LEU A 272 4.95 -5.06 -24.81
CA LEU A 272 4.93 -5.49 -23.41
C LEU A 272 3.75 -6.43 -23.08
N TYR A 273 2.60 -6.24 -23.73
CA TYR A 273 1.41 -7.05 -23.48
C TYR A 273 1.59 -8.54 -23.81
N ASN A 274 2.50 -8.89 -24.73
CA ASN A 274 2.72 -10.29 -25.14
C ASN A 274 3.35 -11.15 -24.03
N ILE A 275 3.95 -10.53 -23.01
CA ILE A 275 4.55 -11.24 -21.89
C ILE A 275 3.69 -11.20 -20.62
N CYS A 276 2.54 -10.49 -20.64
CA CYS A 276 1.69 -10.31 -19.48
C CYS A 276 0.37 -11.06 -19.63
N SER A 277 0.10 -12.00 -18.74
CA SER A 277 -1.20 -12.69 -18.67
C SER A 277 -2.28 -11.75 -18.12
N PRO A 278 -3.40 -11.53 -18.83
CA PRO A 278 -4.43 -10.61 -18.38
C PRO A 278 -5.33 -11.23 -17.31
N ILE A 279 -5.50 -10.54 -16.20
CA ILE A 279 -6.50 -10.85 -15.16
C ILE A 279 -7.51 -9.70 -15.09
N ARG A 280 -8.79 -10.01 -15.27
CA ARG A 280 -9.87 -9.01 -15.17
C ARG A 280 -10.46 -8.99 -13.77
N LEU A 281 -10.29 -7.87 -13.09
CA LEU A 281 -10.86 -7.63 -11.78
C LEU A 281 -12.32 -7.15 -11.93
N LYS A 282 -13.25 -7.94 -11.41
CA LYS A 282 -14.67 -7.62 -11.40
C LYS A 282 -15.09 -7.01 -10.06
N GLY A 283 -16.24 -6.36 -10.04
CA GLY A 283 -16.92 -5.94 -8.82
C GLY A 283 -17.22 -7.11 -7.88
N PHE A 284 -17.61 -6.83 -6.66
CA PHE A 284 -18.10 -7.83 -5.73
C PHE A 284 -19.40 -8.46 -6.28
N SER A 285 -19.52 -9.78 -6.15
CA SER A 285 -20.80 -10.44 -6.34
C SER A 285 -21.79 -10.01 -5.25
N HIS A 286 -23.07 -10.28 -5.44
CA HIS A 286 -24.09 -9.97 -4.45
C HIS A 286 -23.74 -10.56 -3.07
N ASP A 287 -23.35 -11.83 -3.02
CA ASP A 287 -22.99 -12.51 -1.77
C ASP A 287 -21.74 -11.92 -1.09
N ILE A 288 -20.74 -11.55 -1.90
CA ILE A 288 -19.53 -10.92 -1.39
C ILE A 288 -19.85 -9.51 -0.85
N ALA A 289 -20.71 -8.77 -1.52
CA ALA A 289 -21.13 -7.45 -1.06
C ALA A 289 -21.89 -7.50 0.29
N ILE A 290 -22.78 -8.50 0.46
CA ILE A 290 -23.44 -8.75 1.76
C ILE A 290 -22.40 -9.05 2.84
N LYS A 291 -21.48 -9.97 2.57
CA LYS A 291 -20.41 -10.34 3.51
C LYS A 291 -19.55 -9.15 3.87
N PHE A 292 -19.21 -8.30 2.90
CA PHE A 292 -18.44 -7.08 3.12
C PHE A 292 -19.16 -6.13 4.08
N ILE A 293 -20.43 -5.83 3.83
CA ILE A 293 -21.22 -4.92 4.69
C ILE A 293 -21.29 -5.48 6.11
N ASN A 294 -21.66 -6.75 6.27
CA ASN A 294 -21.78 -7.39 7.57
C ASN A 294 -20.45 -7.45 8.32
N HIS A 295 -19.35 -7.76 7.62
CA HIS A 295 -18.01 -7.74 8.21
C HIS A 295 -17.62 -6.34 8.73
N ARG A 296 -17.96 -5.28 7.98
CA ARG A 296 -17.69 -3.91 8.40
C ARG A 296 -18.51 -3.46 9.60
N LEU A 297 -19.75 -3.95 9.73
CA LEU A 297 -20.62 -3.64 10.85
C LEU A 297 -20.31 -4.44 12.12
N GLN A 298 -19.46 -5.48 12.04
CA GLN A 298 -19.06 -6.24 13.24
C GLN A 298 -18.41 -5.34 14.28
N GLY A 299 -18.88 -5.45 15.53
CA GLY A 299 -18.39 -4.63 16.65
C GLY A 299 -18.98 -3.21 16.69
N THR A 300 -19.98 -2.90 15.86
CA THR A 300 -20.80 -1.68 15.96
C THR A 300 -22.20 -1.98 16.46
N ASP A 301 -22.89 -0.98 17.03
CA ASP A 301 -24.29 -1.11 17.48
C ASP A 301 -25.30 -0.90 16.33
N ILE A 302 -24.81 -0.66 15.10
CA ILE A 302 -25.64 -0.38 13.93
C ILE A 302 -25.78 -1.65 13.08
N THR A 303 -27.03 -1.91 12.68
CA THR A 303 -27.36 -2.97 11.71
C THR A 303 -28.13 -2.37 10.53
N PHE A 304 -27.91 -2.93 9.34
CA PHE A 304 -28.70 -2.60 8.15
C PHE A 304 -29.72 -3.70 7.90
N THR A 305 -30.92 -3.28 7.48
CA THR A 305 -31.94 -4.26 7.05
C THR A 305 -31.58 -4.89 5.72
N GLU A 306 -32.18 -6.03 5.40
CA GLU A 306 -31.94 -6.72 4.12
C GLU A 306 -32.30 -5.82 2.93
N ASP A 307 -33.39 -5.07 2.99
CA ASP A 307 -33.78 -4.10 1.95
C ASP A 307 -32.72 -3.01 1.75
N GLN A 308 -32.16 -2.48 2.84
CA GLN A 308 -31.10 -1.47 2.79
C GLN A 308 -29.82 -2.05 2.17
N ILE A 309 -29.44 -3.26 2.55
CA ILE A 309 -28.26 -3.93 1.96
C ILE A 309 -28.46 -4.14 0.45
N ASN A 310 -29.64 -4.61 0.05
CA ASN A 310 -29.97 -4.80 -1.36
C ASN A 310 -29.96 -3.48 -2.15
N GLU A 311 -30.46 -2.41 -1.55
CA GLU A 311 -30.41 -1.08 -2.16
C GLU A 311 -28.96 -0.57 -2.34
N LEU A 312 -28.09 -0.74 -1.33
CA LEU A 312 -26.67 -0.38 -1.41
C LEU A 312 -25.95 -1.16 -2.53
N ILE A 313 -26.22 -2.46 -2.63
CA ILE A 313 -25.65 -3.33 -3.67
C ILE A 313 -26.10 -2.89 -5.05
N ASN A 314 -27.39 -2.64 -5.22
CA ASN A 314 -27.95 -2.18 -6.50
C ASN A 314 -27.36 -0.82 -6.93
N LYS A 315 -27.24 0.14 -6.01
CA LYS A 315 -26.63 1.45 -6.28
C LYS A 315 -25.15 1.36 -6.64
N SER A 316 -24.42 0.46 -6.01
CA SER A 316 -22.99 0.31 -6.23
C SER A 316 -22.63 -0.52 -7.46
N GLN A 317 -23.56 -1.32 -7.99
CA GLN A 317 -23.32 -2.29 -9.05
C GLN A 317 -22.09 -3.21 -8.75
N GLY A 318 -21.88 -3.51 -7.48
CA GLY A 318 -20.76 -4.33 -7.02
C GLY A 318 -19.40 -3.61 -6.97
N ASN A 319 -19.29 -2.34 -7.35
CA ASN A 319 -18.04 -1.61 -7.20
C ASN A 319 -17.73 -1.40 -5.70
N PRO A 320 -16.59 -1.90 -5.18
CA PRO A 320 -16.29 -1.88 -3.75
C PRO A 320 -16.25 -0.48 -3.15
N PHE A 321 -15.68 0.48 -3.86
CA PHE A 321 -15.60 1.86 -3.40
C PHE A 321 -16.96 2.55 -3.38
N SER A 322 -17.79 2.34 -4.41
CA SER A 322 -19.15 2.87 -4.44
C SER A 322 -20.00 2.27 -3.32
N LEU A 323 -19.89 0.95 -3.10
CA LEU A 323 -20.57 0.24 -2.03
C LEU A 323 -20.19 0.83 -0.65
N GLN A 324 -18.88 1.00 -0.43
CA GLN A 324 -18.37 1.58 0.80
C GLN A 324 -18.89 3.00 1.04
N ASN A 325 -18.89 3.87 0.01
CA ASN A 325 -19.38 5.24 0.14
C ASN A 325 -20.87 5.29 0.46
N HIS A 326 -21.69 4.48 -0.20
CA HIS A 326 -23.11 4.42 0.09
C HIS A 326 -23.39 3.87 1.50
N ALA A 327 -22.65 2.84 1.91
CA ALA A 327 -22.75 2.29 3.25
C ALA A 327 -22.28 3.29 4.34
N ALA A 328 -21.24 4.08 4.06
CA ALA A 328 -20.77 5.13 4.94
C ALA A 328 -21.84 6.20 5.19
N ASN A 329 -22.54 6.62 4.15
CA ASN A 329 -23.62 7.59 4.27
C ASN A 329 -24.78 7.04 5.13
N LEU A 330 -25.24 5.83 4.84
CA LEU A 330 -26.31 5.19 5.61
C LEU A 330 -25.92 4.98 7.08
N TYR A 331 -24.65 4.61 7.33
CA TYR A 331 -24.13 4.47 8.69
C TYR A 331 -24.19 5.80 9.46
N ASN A 332 -23.78 6.90 8.83
CA ASN A 332 -23.82 8.23 9.46
C ASN A 332 -25.25 8.69 9.75
N GLU A 333 -26.22 8.40 8.86
CA GLU A 333 -27.65 8.71 9.06
C GLU A 333 -28.24 7.95 10.26
N ARG A 334 -27.72 6.77 10.57
CA ARG A 334 -28.18 5.96 11.70
C ARG A 334 -27.46 6.22 13.00
N ASN A 335 -26.33 6.88 12.95
CA ASN A 335 -25.51 7.22 14.13
C ASN A 335 -25.80 8.64 14.64
N GLN A 336 -26.76 9.36 14.03
CA GLN A 336 -27.29 10.63 14.47
C GLN A 336 -28.51 10.41 15.38
#